data_b13da281fb573d44f800133058cc1dd0
#
_entry.id   b13da281fb573d44f800133058cc1dd0
#
_cell.length_a   1.000
_cell.length_b   1.000
_cell.length_c   1.000
_cell.angle_alpha   90.00
_cell.angle_beta   90.00
_cell.angle_gamma   90.00
#
_symmetry.space_group_name_H-M   'P 1'
#
loop_
_entity.id
_entity.type
_entity.pdbx_description
1 polymer ?
#
loop_
_entity_poly.entity_id
_entity_poly.type
_entity_poly.pdbx_seq_one_letter_code
_entity_poly.pdbx_strand_id
1 'polypeptide(L)'
;LIPAIMKQRGIIFEERHEDDKEFCGVYMVVKQAKIIFVNANLRTSRKHFTIAHELGHHYLGHPLQNGAIICDSDSVFGKNKPEQEKEADYFAACFLMPENMVKRKRTEFFNHCPKQTTLFLEDQQLEQQHQLQRYLSDYFQVSMEAMGYRLDELKLV
;
A
#
# COMPACT_ATOMS: atom_id res chain seq x y z
N LEU A 1 -4.29 -10.19 8.82
CA LEU A 1 -5.19 -9.10 9.26
C LEU A 1 -6.24 -8.78 8.20
N ILE A 2 -5.85 -8.50 6.96
CA ILE A 2 -6.77 -8.08 5.86
C ILE A 2 -7.89 -9.11 5.60
N PRO A 3 -7.62 -10.43 5.42
CA PRO A 3 -8.68 -11.41 5.19
C PRO A 3 -9.72 -11.50 6.32
N ALA A 4 -9.29 -11.28 7.56
CA ALA A 4 -10.20 -11.28 8.70
C ALA A 4 -11.15 -10.06 8.68
N ILE A 5 -10.64 -8.88 8.31
CA ILE A 5 -11.44 -7.66 8.14
C ILE A 5 -12.47 -7.85 7.03
N MET A 6 -12.07 -8.40 5.89
CA MET A 6 -12.98 -8.65 4.76
C MET A 6 -14.11 -9.61 5.16
N LYS A 7 -13.78 -10.72 5.81
CA LYS A 7 -14.78 -11.69 6.30
C LYS A 7 -15.76 -11.04 7.26
N GLN A 8 -15.27 -10.23 8.21
CA GLN A 8 -16.12 -9.52 9.17
C GLN A 8 -17.07 -8.52 8.50
N ARG A 9 -16.69 -7.97 7.36
CA ARG A 9 -17.46 -6.98 6.59
C ARG A 9 -18.31 -7.60 5.48
N GLY A 10 -18.34 -8.93 5.37
CA GLY A 10 -19.10 -9.63 4.36
C GLY A 10 -18.56 -9.40 2.94
N ILE A 11 -17.26 -9.14 2.81
CA ILE A 11 -16.55 -9.02 1.53
C ILE A 11 -15.97 -10.38 1.19
N ILE A 12 -16.33 -10.91 0.04
CA ILE A 12 -15.75 -12.14 -0.52
C ILE A 12 -14.38 -11.75 -1.10
N PHE A 13 -13.35 -12.45 -0.69
CA PHE A 13 -11.99 -12.24 -1.19
C PHE A 13 -11.48 -13.49 -1.86
N GLU A 14 -10.95 -13.34 -3.07
CA GLU A 14 -10.32 -14.43 -3.83
C GLU A 14 -9.02 -13.97 -4.48
N GLU A 15 -8.00 -14.83 -4.41
CA GLU A 15 -6.79 -14.71 -5.23
C GLU A 15 -6.95 -15.62 -6.46
N ARG A 16 -6.71 -15.09 -7.64
CA ARG A 16 -6.74 -15.83 -8.89
C ARG A 16 -5.48 -15.62 -9.70
N HIS A 17 -5.01 -16.67 -10.35
CA HIS A 17 -3.93 -16.57 -11.31
C HIS A 17 -4.47 -15.97 -12.61
N GLU A 18 -3.95 -14.82 -12.98
CA GLU A 18 -4.27 -14.13 -14.23
C GLU A 18 -3.01 -13.96 -15.05
N ASP A 19 -3.10 -14.30 -16.34
CA ASP A 19 -1.96 -14.20 -17.27
C ASP A 19 -1.74 -12.76 -17.73
N ASP A 20 -2.74 -11.90 -17.64
CA ASP A 20 -2.61 -10.48 -17.88
C ASP A 20 -1.75 -9.83 -16.80
N LYS A 21 -0.55 -9.39 -17.19
CA LYS A 21 0.43 -8.77 -16.29
C LYS A 21 0.02 -7.36 -15.82
N GLU A 22 -0.85 -6.72 -16.57
CA GLU A 22 -1.35 -5.39 -16.23
C GLU A 22 -2.48 -5.46 -15.21
N PHE A 23 -3.26 -6.55 -15.20
CA PHE A 23 -4.33 -6.73 -14.24
C PHE A 23 -3.78 -6.95 -12.82
N CYS A 24 -4.17 -6.08 -11.90
CA CYS A 24 -3.78 -6.15 -10.49
C CYS A 24 -4.90 -6.69 -9.61
N GLY A 25 -6.11 -6.14 -9.75
CA GLY A 25 -7.26 -6.53 -8.95
C GLY A 25 -8.55 -5.89 -9.44
N VAL A 26 -9.65 -6.21 -8.78
CA VAL A 26 -10.95 -5.63 -9.05
C VAL A 26 -11.84 -5.66 -7.82
N TYR A 27 -12.50 -4.55 -7.54
CA TYR A 27 -13.64 -4.49 -6.63
C TYR A 27 -14.94 -4.51 -7.43
N MET A 28 -15.85 -5.41 -7.09
CA MET A 28 -17.13 -5.50 -7.76
C MET A 28 -18.28 -5.79 -6.80
N VAL A 29 -19.49 -5.41 -7.22
CA VAL A 29 -20.74 -5.74 -6.53
C VAL A 29 -21.67 -6.49 -7.48
N VAL A 30 -21.96 -7.73 -7.16
CA VAL A 30 -22.83 -8.62 -7.96
C VAL A 30 -23.98 -9.09 -7.08
N LYS A 31 -25.22 -8.76 -7.43
CA LYS A 31 -26.40 -9.14 -6.65
C LYS A 31 -26.25 -8.88 -5.15
N GLN A 32 -25.76 -7.70 -4.79
CA GLN A 32 -25.44 -7.25 -3.42
C GLN A 32 -24.21 -7.93 -2.76
N ALA A 33 -23.62 -8.96 -3.33
CA ALA A 33 -22.35 -9.52 -2.87
C ALA A 33 -21.22 -8.59 -3.26
N LYS A 34 -20.39 -8.22 -2.28
CA LYS A 34 -19.17 -7.43 -2.44
C LYS A 34 -18.00 -8.38 -2.62
N ILE A 35 -17.26 -8.22 -3.70
CA ILE A 35 -16.22 -9.16 -4.08
C ILE A 35 -14.96 -8.38 -4.41
N ILE A 36 -13.83 -8.86 -3.92
CA ILE A 36 -12.49 -8.38 -4.30
C ILE A 36 -11.71 -9.57 -4.86
N PHE A 37 -11.26 -9.45 -6.12
CA PHE A 37 -10.28 -10.35 -6.70
C PHE A 37 -8.94 -9.66 -6.81
N VAL A 38 -7.86 -10.40 -6.58
CA VAL A 38 -6.49 -9.93 -6.74
C VAL A 38 -5.69 -10.97 -7.52
N ASN A 39 -4.83 -10.50 -8.42
CA ASN A 39 -3.96 -11.39 -9.18
C ASN A 39 -2.93 -12.06 -8.26
N ALA A 40 -3.01 -13.39 -8.17
CA ALA A 40 -2.14 -14.20 -7.34
C ALA A 40 -0.66 -14.15 -7.79
N ASN A 41 -0.38 -13.75 -9.04
CA ASN A 41 0.97 -13.64 -9.59
C ASN A 41 1.72 -12.37 -9.15
N LEU A 42 1.05 -11.43 -8.48
CA LEU A 42 1.68 -10.23 -7.95
C LEU A 42 2.68 -10.56 -6.83
N ARG A 43 3.75 -9.76 -6.74
CA ARG A 43 4.65 -9.80 -5.57
C ARG A 43 3.88 -9.44 -4.29
N THR A 44 4.29 -10.00 -3.17
CA THR A 44 3.58 -9.86 -1.87
C THR A 44 3.27 -8.41 -1.52
N SER A 45 4.25 -7.51 -1.61
CA SER A 45 4.05 -6.08 -1.29
C SER A 45 3.03 -5.41 -2.21
N ARG A 46 3.06 -5.74 -3.52
CA ARG A 46 2.08 -5.24 -4.48
C ARG A 46 0.69 -5.80 -4.21
N LYS A 47 0.60 -7.09 -3.92
CA LYS A 47 -0.65 -7.76 -3.57
C LYS A 47 -1.31 -7.09 -2.34
N HIS A 48 -0.55 -6.85 -1.28
CA HIS A 48 -1.05 -6.15 -0.09
C HIS A 48 -1.57 -4.76 -0.42
N PHE A 49 -0.83 -4.02 -1.25
CA PHE A 49 -1.25 -2.68 -1.65
C PHE A 49 -2.53 -2.72 -2.49
N THR A 50 -2.60 -3.61 -3.49
CA THR A 50 -3.81 -3.78 -4.31
C THR A 50 -5.02 -4.14 -3.46
N ILE A 51 -4.90 -5.09 -2.53
CA ILE A 51 -6.00 -5.45 -1.64
C ILE A 51 -6.48 -4.24 -0.81
N ALA A 52 -5.56 -3.46 -0.26
CA ALA A 52 -5.91 -2.28 0.53
C ALA A 52 -6.52 -1.17 -0.34
N HIS A 53 -6.08 -1.03 -1.59
CA HIS A 53 -6.63 -0.12 -2.58
C HIS A 53 -8.09 -0.47 -2.94
N GLU A 54 -8.38 -1.74 -3.24
CA GLU A 54 -9.74 -2.21 -3.50
C GLU A 54 -10.67 -2.03 -2.29
N LEU A 55 -10.13 -2.23 -1.07
CA LEU A 55 -10.84 -1.86 0.16
C LEU A 55 -11.12 -0.36 0.23
N GLY A 56 -10.20 0.48 -0.24
CA GLY A 56 -10.38 1.92 -0.35
C GLY A 56 -11.60 2.27 -1.18
N HIS A 57 -11.74 1.70 -2.39
CA HIS A 57 -12.92 1.90 -3.22
C HIS A 57 -14.22 1.51 -2.51
N HIS A 58 -14.19 0.41 -1.77
CA HIS A 58 -15.34 -0.03 -0.99
C HIS A 58 -15.71 0.95 0.14
N TYR A 59 -14.73 1.35 0.96
CA TYR A 59 -14.99 2.17 2.15
C TYR A 59 -15.31 3.63 1.82
N LEU A 60 -14.72 4.16 0.74
CA LEU A 60 -14.97 5.52 0.27
C LEU A 60 -16.25 5.62 -0.58
N GLY A 61 -16.84 4.48 -0.95
CA GLY A 61 -18.10 4.45 -1.71
C GLY A 61 -17.94 4.93 -3.15
N HIS A 62 -16.81 4.65 -3.78
CA HIS A 62 -16.53 5.06 -5.15
C HIS A 62 -17.54 4.48 -6.14
N PRO A 63 -17.98 5.26 -7.15
CA PRO A 63 -18.96 4.82 -8.11
C PRO A 63 -18.41 3.68 -8.99
N LEU A 64 -19.19 2.62 -9.11
CA LEU A 64 -18.85 1.45 -9.92
C LEU A 64 -19.26 1.69 -11.38
N GLN A 65 -18.37 1.38 -12.32
CA GLN A 65 -18.70 1.33 -13.74
C GLN A 65 -19.15 -0.09 -14.10
N ASN A 66 -20.40 -0.24 -14.55
CA ASN A 66 -20.98 -1.57 -14.83
C ASN A 66 -20.86 -2.57 -13.65
N GLY A 67 -20.90 -2.07 -12.42
CA GLY A 67 -20.82 -2.90 -11.21
C GLY A 67 -19.41 -3.27 -10.76
N ALA A 68 -18.35 -2.72 -11.36
CA ALA A 68 -16.97 -3.01 -11.00
C ALA A 68 -16.07 -1.76 -11.11
N ILE A 69 -14.95 -1.77 -10.37
CA ILE A 69 -13.77 -0.91 -10.57
C ILE A 69 -12.61 -1.86 -10.80
N ILE A 70 -11.93 -1.71 -11.94
CA ILE A 70 -10.79 -2.56 -12.32
C ILE A 70 -9.51 -1.79 -12.03
N CYS A 71 -8.63 -2.40 -11.26
CA CYS A 71 -7.31 -1.89 -10.92
C CYS A 71 -6.27 -2.55 -11.84
N ASP A 72 -5.66 -1.76 -12.69
CA ASP A 72 -4.53 -2.15 -13.53
C ASP A 72 -3.23 -1.44 -13.10
N SER A 73 -2.15 -1.71 -13.81
CA SER A 73 -0.85 -1.10 -13.52
C SER A 73 -0.87 0.42 -13.67
N ASP A 74 -1.62 0.94 -14.60
CA ASP A 74 -1.72 2.39 -14.85
C ASP A 74 -2.57 3.09 -13.80
N SER A 75 -3.63 2.46 -13.31
CA SER A 75 -4.44 3.00 -12.21
C SER A 75 -3.65 3.08 -10.90
N VAL A 76 -2.71 2.16 -10.66
CA VAL A 76 -1.88 2.18 -9.44
C VAL A 76 -0.65 3.08 -9.57
N PHE A 77 -0.03 3.22 -10.75
CA PHE A 77 1.25 3.92 -10.92
C PHE A 77 1.22 5.07 -11.95
N GLY A 78 0.10 5.28 -12.65
CA GLY A 78 -0.04 6.33 -13.65
C GLY A 78 0.07 7.74 -13.05
N LYS A 79 0.68 8.69 -13.80
CA LYS A 79 0.84 10.08 -13.35
C LYS A 79 -0.45 10.91 -13.37
N ASN A 80 -1.43 10.52 -14.20
CA ASN A 80 -2.70 11.24 -14.40
C ASN A 80 -3.89 10.41 -13.94
N LYS A 81 -3.87 9.98 -12.66
CA LYS A 81 -4.94 9.18 -12.07
C LYS A 81 -6.21 9.99 -11.85
N PRO A 82 -7.40 9.40 -12.07
CA PRO A 82 -8.65 9.93 -11.57
C PRO A 82 -8.59 10.17 -10.05
N GLU A 83 -9.40 11.09 -9.54
CA GLU A 83 -9.38 11.45 -8.11
C GLU A 83 -9.71 10.25 -7.23
N GLN A 84 -10.70 9.45 -7.60
CA GLN A 84 -11.06 8.22 -6.86
C GLN A 84 -9.89 7.22 -6.72
N GLU A 85 -9.01 7.13 -7.72
CA GLU A 85 -7.82 6.26 -7.64
C GLU A 85 -6.78 6.81 -6.65
N LYS A 86 -6.61 8.14 -6.63
CA LYS A 86 -5.72 8.79 -5.64
C LYS A 86 -6.25 8.62 -4.21
N GLU A 87 -7.55 8.74 -4.03
CA GLU A 87 -8.19 8.52 -2.73
C GLU A 87 -8.05 7.07 -2.27
N ALA A 88 -8.20 6.09 -3.18
CA ALA A 88 -7.98 4.68 -2.88
C ALA A 88 -6.52 4.38 -2.55
N ASP A 89 -5.55 4.97 -3.27
CA ASP A 89 -4.12 4.88 -2.96
C ASP A 89 -3.78 5.47 -1.60
N TYR A 90 -4.34 6.64 -1.31
CA TYR A 90 -4.16 7.29 0.00
C TYR A 90 -4.73 6.45 1.14
N PHE A 91 -5.93 5.91 0.94
CA PHE A 91 -6.51 4.97 1.88
C PHE A 91 -5.60 3.76 2.10
N ALA A 92 -5.10 3.14 1.02
CA ALA A 92 -4.20 1.99 1.10
C ALA A 92 -2.92 2.31 1.87
N ALA A 93 -2.31 3.47 1.60
CA ALA A 93 -1.10 3.92 2.30
C ALA A 93 -1.37 4.11 3.80
N CYS A 94 -2.45 4.78 4.17
CA CYS A 94 -2.83 4.99 5.58
C CYS A 94 -3.17 3.69 6.29
N PHE A 95 -3.85 2.77 5.60
CA PHE A 95 -4.27 1.48 6.14
C PHE A 95 -3.09 0.54 6.40
N LEU A 96 -2.17 0.45 5.44
CA LEU A 96 -0.99 -0.42 5.55
C LEU A 96 0.10 0.17 6.44
N MET A 97 0.26 1.50 6.41
CA MET A 97 1.32 2.24 7.10
C MET A 97 0.73 3.33 8.01
N PRO A 98 0.01 2.95 9.10
CA PRO A 98 -0.60 3.90 10.01
C PRO A 98 0.47 4.83 10.63
N GLU A 99 0.23 6.14 10.60
CA GLU A 99 1.18 7.18 11.02
C GLU A 99 1.83 6.88 12.37
N ASN A 100 1.01 6.56 13.39
CA ASN A 100 1.51 6.27 14.73
C ASN A 100 2.47 5.07 14.76
N MET A 101 2.22 4.06 13.93
CA MET A 101 3.09 2.88 13.83
C MET A 101 4.38 3.20 13.09
N VAL A 102 4.30 3.98 12.00
CA VAL A 102 5.49 4.45 11.26
C VAL A 102 6.40 5.26 12.18
N LYS A 103 5.85 6.25 12.89
CA LYS A 103 6.60 7.07 13.85
C LYS A 103 7.25 6.24 14.95
N ARG A 104 6.51 5.28 15.52
CA ARG A 104 7.04 4.38 16.55
C ARG A 104 8.20 3.53 16.02
N LYS A 105 8.03 2.91 14.85
CA LYS A 105 9.07 2.06 14.25
C LYS A 105 10.29 2.86 13.81
N ARG A 106 10.11 4.08 13.32
CA ARG A 106 11.21 5.01 13.06
C ARG A 106 12.02 5.27 14.35
N THR A 107 11.36 5.56 15.47
CA THR A 107 12.02 5.76 16.75
C THR A 107 12.76 4.51 17.22
N GLU A 108 12.16 3.33 17.10
CA GLU A 108 12.81 2.06 17.40
C GLU A 108 14.08 1.85 16.56
N PHE A 109 14.03 2.13 15.25
CA PHE A 109 15.19 2.04 14.36
C PHE A 109 16.36 2.93 14.87
N PHE A 110 16.12 4.20 15.14
CA PHE A 110 17.15 5.11 15.59
C PHE A 110 17.69 4.81 17.00
N ASN A 111 16.88 4.20 17.86
CA ASN A 111 17.34 3.78 19.18
C ASN A 111 18.30 2.58 19.12
N HIS A 112 18.21 1.77 18.07
CA HIS A 112 19.07 0.59 17.88
C HIS A 112 20.25 0.86 16.93
N CYS A 113 20.21 1.94 16.15
CA CYS A 113 21.33 2.35 15.31
C CYS A 113 22.37 3.11 16.15
N PRO A 114 23.62 2.62 16.26
CA PRO A 114 24.68 3.37 16.93
C PRO A 114 24.89 4.70 16.19
N LYS A 115 24.91 5.81 16.94
CA LYS A 115 25.27 7.12 16.40
C LYS A 115 26.72 7.04 15.90
N GLN A 116 26.91 6.86 14.62
CA GLN A 116 28.24 6.93 14.03
C GLN A 116 28.68 8.39 14.00
N THR A 117 29.69 8.69 14.80
CA THR A 117 30.34 10.01 14.89
C THR A 117 31.43 10.04 13.84
N THR A 118 31.19 10.52 12.63
CA THR A 118 32.24 10.74 11.63
C THR A 118 31.94 11.90 10.65
N LEU A 119 33.00 12.47 10.10
CA LEU A 119 33.13 13.75 9.42
C LEU A 119 32.49 13.92 8.02
N PHE A 120 31.73 12.96 7.52
CA PHE A 120 31.08 13.03 6.20
C PHE A 120 29.55 12.96 6.36
N LEU A 121 28.95 14.11 6.69
CA LEU A 121 27.55 14.16 7.16
C LEU A 121 26.50 13.88 6.09
N GLU A 122 26.70 14.28 4.83
CA GLU A 122 25.67 14.18 3.78
C GLU A 122 25.50 12.76 3.25
N ASP A 123 26.57 12.06 2.89
CA ASP A 123 26.50 10.68 2.38
C ASP A 123 25.98 9.71 3.44
N GLN A 124 26.30 9.95 4.71
CA GLN A 124 25.83 9.13 5.82
C GLN A 124 24.35 9.36 6.14
N GLN A 125 23.85 10.57 5.98
CA GLN A 125 22.43 10.87 6.16
C GLN A 125 21.60 10.17 5.09
N LEU A 126 22.04 10.21 3.84
CA LEU A 126 21.35 9.54 2.73
C LEU A 126 21.33 8.02 2.92
N GLU A 127 22.46 7.43 3.31
CA GLU A 127 22.55 5.99 3.60
C GLU A 127 21.64 5.59 4.77
N GLN A 128 21.62 6.39 5.84
CA GLN A 128 20.77 6.14 7.00
C GLN A 128 19.27 6.26 6.65
N GLN A 129 18.89 7.22 5.82
CA GLN A 129 17.52 7.34 5.30
C GLN A 129 17.13 6.12 4.47
N HIS A 130 18.01 5.64 3.58
CA HIS A 130 17.77 4.47 2.78
C HIS A 130 17.63 3.19 3.62
N GLN A 131 18.47 3.05 4.68
CA GLN A 131 18.35 1.93 5.63
C GLN A 131 17.05 1.99 6.43
N LEU A 132 16.65 3.17 6.89
CA LEU A 132 15.37 3.39 7.56
C LEU A 132 14.20 2.99 6.64
N GLN A 133 14.20 3.48 5.41
CA GLN A 133 13.16 3.20 4.43
C GLN A 133 13.06 1.70 4.18
N ARG A 134 14.20 1.00 4.03
CA ARG A 134 14.25 -0.47 3.86
C ARG A 134 13.68 -1.17 5.09
N TYR A 135 14.14 -0.83 6.29
CA TYR A 135 13.65 -1.39 7.54
C TYR A 135 12.13 -1.27 7.68
N LEU A 136 11.60 -0.08 7.39
CA LEU A 136 10.16 0.16 7.46
C LEU A 136 9.39 -0.57 6.36
N SER A 137 9.90 -0.59 5.12
CA SER A 137 9.25 -1.31 4.02
C SER A 137 9.14 -2.81 4.29
N ASP A 138 10.19 -3.42 4.85
CA ASP A 138 10.20 -4.82 5.25
C ASP A 138 9.21 -5.08 6.40
N TYR A 139 9.19 -4.20 7.40
CA TYR A 139 8.27 -4.34 8.54
C TYR A 139 6.80 -4.27 8.12
N PHE A 140 6.44 -3.30 7.27
CA PHE A 140 5.07 -3.10 6.81
C PHE A 140 4.72 -3.97 5.60
N GLN A 141 5.68 -4.69 5.03
CA GLN A 141 5.55 -5.52 3.82
C GLN A 141 4.99 -4.73 2.62
N VAL A 142 5.51 -3.54 2.43
CA VAL A 142 5.22 -2.65 1.31
C VAL A 142 6.46 -2.47 0.43
N SER A 143 6.30 -1.86 -0.75
CA SER A 143 7.46 -1.54 -1.59
C SER A 143 8.28 -0.39 -0.96
N MET A 144 9.58 -0.33 -1.29
CA MET A 144 10.44 0.81 -0.94
C MET A 144 9.85 2.13 -1.43
N GLU A 145 9.33 2.13 -2.64
CA GLU A 145 8.70 3.32 -3.24
C GLU A 145 7.48 3.80 -2.44
N ALA A 146 6.54 2.88 -2.11
CA ALA A 146 5.38 3.22 -1.29
C ALA A 146 5.77 3.75 0.09
N MET A 147 6.81 3.16 0.72
CA MET A 147 7.33 3.66 1.98
C MET A 147 7.99 5.03 1.84
N GLY A 148 8.71 5.29 0.75
CA GLY A 148 9.28 6.61 0.46
C GLY A 148 8.20 7.69 0.40
N TYR A 149 7.17 7.49 -0.42
CA TYR A 149 6.04 8.42 -0.49
C TYR A 149 5.35 8.64 0.86
N ARG A 150 5.23 7.58 1.67
CA ARG A 150 4.62 7.71 3.01
C ARG A 150 5.49 8.51 3.98
N LEU A 151 6.80 8.34 3.95
CA LEU A 151 7.74 9.10 4.77
C LEU A 151 7.76 10.58 4.37
N ASP A 152 7.74 10.88 3.08
CA ASP A 152 7.66 12.26 2.55
C ASP A 152 6.36 12.94 3.00
N GLU A 153 5.22 12.26 2.84
CA GLU A 153 3.91 12.76 3.27
C GLU A 153 3.89 13.08 4.77
N LEU A 154 4.46 12.19 5.59
CA LEU A 154 4.53 12.36 7.04
C LEU A 154 5.64 13.33 7.49
N LYS A 155 6.44 13.88 6.56
CA LYS A 155 7.60 14.75 6.82
C LYS A 155 8.60 14.10 7.79
N LEU A 156 8.90 12.84 7.55
CA LEU A 156 9.79 12.03 8.40
C LEU A 156 11.16 11.73 7.77
N VAL A 157 11.39 12.23 6.57
CA VAL A 157 12.68 12.23 5.86
C VAL A 157 13.41 13.54 6.08
#